data_798fa4019ee02dbd52a865cdebe37872
#
_entry.id   798fa4019ee02dbd52a865cdebe37872
#
_cell.length_a   1.000
_cell.length_b   1.000
_cell.length_c   1.000
_cell.angle_alpha   90.00
_cell.angle_beta   90.00
_cell.angle_gamma   90.00
#
_symmetry.space_group_name_H-M   'P 1'
#
loop_
_entity.id
_entity.type
_entity.pdbx_description
1 polymer ?
#
loop_
_entity_poly.entity_id
_entity_poly.type
_entity_poly.pdbx_seq_one_letter_code
_entity_poly.pdbx_strand_id
1 'polypeptide(L)'
;MFKKRENVAEIEEGNLLSPKFDNDGLIPVVTTCANTKEVLMHGYMNMEALKLTIETKEAHYWSRSRKEIWHKGKTSGFVQIVKELRIDDDQDTVWMSVDIGKGSSCHVGYRSCFYRSIPLGKIENGRNVEMNFEEKEKKFDPEEVYKGCLLYTSDAA
;
A
#
# COMPACT_ATOMS: atom_id res chain seq x y z
N MET A 1 -6.39 18.61 13.84
CA MET A 1 -5.52 17.80 12.98
C MET A 1 -5.97 17.85 11.52
N PHE A 2 -6.76 16.92 11.03
CA PHE A 2 -7.33 17.05 9.69
C PHE A 2 -8.64 17.82 9.76
N LYS A 3 -8.91 18.58 8.70
CA LYS A 3 -10.14 19.38 8.67
C LYS A 3 -11.37 18.47 8.59
N LYS A 4 -12.41 18.82 9.32
CA LYS A 4 -13.68 18.12 9.25
C LYS A 4 -14.30 18.34 7.87
N ARG A 5 -14.90 17.29 7.32
CA ARG A 5 -15.57 17.34 6.02
C ARG A 5 -16.92 18.04 6.18
N GLU A 6 -17.10 19.18 5.50
CA GLU A 6 -18.31 19.99 5.64
C GLU A 6 -19.08 20.18 4.34
N ASN A 7 -18.38 20.56 3.25
CA ASN A 7 -19.03 20.74 1.95
C ASN A 7 -18.14 20.30 0.79
N VAL A 8 -18.77 19.97 -0.32
CA VAL A 8 -18.10 19.41 -1.50
C VAL A 8 -17.09 20.38 -2.10
N ALA A 9 -17.44 21.65 -2.21
CA ALA A 9 -16.53 22.64 -2.81
C ALA A 9 -15.23 22.79 -2.03
N GLU A 10 -15.29 22.84 -0.70
CA GLU A 10 -14.09 22.90 0.12
C GLU A 10 -13.24 21.62 0.02
N ILE A 11 -13.89 20.47 -0.08
CA ILE A 11 -13.21 19.18 -0.19
C ILE A 11 -12.50 19.07 -1.54
N GLU A 12 -13.19 19.38 -2.62
CA GLU A 12 -12.67 19.12 -3.97
C GLU A 12 -11.81 20.26 -4.54
N GLU A 13 -12.10 21.50 -4.14
CA GLU A 13 -11.43 22.68 -4.70
C GLU A 13 -10.61 23.47 -3.67
N GLY A 14 -10.75 23.16 -2.38
CA GLY A 14 -9.97 23.78 -1.32
C GLY A 14 -8.60 23.15 -1.17
N ASN A 15 -7.82 23.68 -0.24
CA ASN A 15 -6.44 23.24 -0.02
C ASN A 15 -6.20 22.63 1.38
N LEU A 16 -7.24 22.35 2.13
CA LEU A 16 -7.10 21.72 3.43
C LEU A 16 -7.33 20.22 3.34
N LEU A 17 -6.45 19.48 3.99
CA LEU A 17 -6.55 18.01 4.04
C LEU A 17 -7.74 17.61 4.92
N SER A 18 -8.71 16.92 4.30
CA SER A 18 -9.95 16.50 4.91
C SER A 18 -10.30 15.08 4.47
N PRO A 19 -9.49 14.08 4.88
CA PRO A 19 -9.62 12.72 4.36
C PRO A 19 -10.95 12.09 4.73
N LYS A 20 -11.48 11.31 3.81
CA LYS A 20 -12.66 10.48 4.04
C LYS A 20 -12.23 9.07 4.42
N PHE A 21 -12.42 8.74 5.68
CA PHE A 21 -12.25 7.36 6.14
C PHE A 21 -13.58 6.62 6.00
N ASP A 22 -13.51 5.32 5.72
CA ASP A 22 -14.70 4.49 5.61
C ASP A 22 -15.33 4.19 7.01
N ASN A 23 -16.33 3.32 7.04
CA ASN A 23 -17.02 2.97 8.29
C ASN A 23 -16.12 2.26 9.31
N ASP A 24 -15.01 1.69 8.85
CA ASP A 24 -14.01 1.05 9.70
C ASP A 24 -12.88 2.01 10.08
N GLY A 25 -12.98 3.27 9.67
CA GLY A 25 -11.95 4.28 9.92
C GLY A 25 -10.73 4.16 9.02
N LEU A 26 -10.88 3.58 7.83
CA LEU A 26 -9.77 3.30 6.93
C LEU A 26 -9.90 4.06 5.61
N ILE A 27 -8.74 4.40 5.04
CA ILE A 27 -8.62 4.98 3.71
C ILE A 27 -7.68 4.11 2.88
N PRO A 28 -8.03 3.75 1.64
CA PRO A 28 -7.14 2.96 0.78
C PRO A 28 -5.94 3.78 0.32
N VAL A 29 -4.83 3.07 0.13
CA VAL A 29 -3.56 3.65 -0.31
C VAL A 29 -3.02 2.83 -1.47
N VAL A 30 -2.68 3.50 -2.56
CA VAL A 30 -1.90 2.91 -3.66
C VAL A 30 -0.47 3.41 -3.53
N THR A 31 0.49 2.51 -3.48
CA THR A 31 1.91 2.85 -3.33
C THR A 31 2.65 2.55 -4.63
N THR A 32 3.37 3.55 -5.12
CA THR A 32 4.18 3.44 -6.35
C THR A 32 5.64 3.76 -6.08
N CYS A 33 6.51 3.27 -6.96
CA CYS A 33 7.93 3.60 -6.90
C CYS A 33 8.16 5.02 -7.43
N ALA A 34 8.85 5.85 -6.66
CA ALA A 34 9.14 7.24 -7.06
C ALA A 34 10.00 7.30 -8.33
N ASN A 35 10.92 6.36 -8.52
CA ASN A 35 11.83 6.35 -9.65
C ASN A 35 11.25 5.73 -10.91
N THR A 36 10.63 4.54 -10.79
CA THR A 36 10.16 3.77 -11.96
C THR A 36 8.70 4.01 -12.28
N LYS A 37 7.93 4.56 -11.33
CA LYS A 37 6.49 4.76 -11.43
C LYS A 37 5.68 3.46 -11.40
N GLU A 38 6.31 2.32 -11.20
CA GLU A 38 5.57 1.05 -11.09
C GLU A 38 4.71 1.04 -9.83
N VAL A 39 3.56 0.38 -9.91
CA VAL A 39 2.70 0.15 -8.75
C VAL A 39 3.33 -0.95 -7.91
N LEU A 40 3.56 -0.68 -6.63
CA LEU A 40 4.23 -1.61 -5.73
C LEU A 40 3.25 -2.40 -4.88
N MET A 41 2.26 -1.73 -4.32
CA MET A 41 1.29 -2.37 -3.45
C MET A 41 0.06 -1.51 -3.24
N HIS A 42 -0.96 -2.12 -2.66
CA HIS A 42 -2.15 -1.47 -2.15
C HIS A 42 -2.30 -1.82 -0.67
N GLY A 43 -2.72 -0.86 0.11
CA GLY A 43 -2.96 -1.06 1.54
C GLY A 43 -4.00 -0.09 2.07
N TYR A 44 -4.07 -0.01 3.39
CA TYR A 44 -5.00 0.88 4.10
C TYR A 44 -4.26 1.64 5.18
N MET A 45 -4.78 2.83 5.49
CA MET A 45 -4.34 3.63 6.63
C MET A 45 -5.54 3.98 7.50
N ASN A 46 -5.38 3.97 8.81
CA ASN A 46 -6.28 4.70 9.68
C ASN A 46 -5.75 6.14 9.84
N MET A 47 -6.43 6.96 10.60
CA MET A 47 -6.00 8.36 10.81
C MET A 47 -4.59 8.43 11.40
N GLU A 48 -4.26 7.58 12.36
CA GLU A 48 -2.94 7.59 12.99
C GLU A 48 -1.84 7.13 12.05
N ALA A 49 -2.09 6.11 11.23
CA ALA A 49 -1.12 5.66 10.23
C ALA A 49 -0.82 6.75 9.20
N LEU A 50 -1.84 7.47 8.75
CA LEU A 50 -1.66 8.62 7.86
C LEU A 50 -0.84 9.72 8.52
N LYS A 51 -1.17 10.06 9.76
CA LYS A 51 -0.43 11.06 10.53
C LYS A 51 1.04 10.66 10.70
N LEU A 52 1.31 9.43 11.11
CA LEU A 52 2.67 8.92 11.28
C LEU A 52 3.45 8.95 9.96
N THR A 53 2.81 8.59 8.86
CA THR A 53 3.44 8.63 7.54
C THR A 53 3.84 10.06 7.17
N ILE A 54 2.98 11.04 7.42
CA ILE A 54 3.27 12.45 7.16
C ILE A 54 4.45 12.93 8.03
N GLU A 55 4.42 12.61 9.32
CA GLU A 55 5.41 13.10 10.27
C GLU A 55 6.78 12.44 10.09
N THR A 56 6.82 11.13 9.89
CA THR A 56 8.08 10.37 9.81
C THR A 56 8.66 10.31 8.42
N LYS A 57 7.86 10.55 7.39
CA LYS A 57 8.23 10.34 5.98
C LYS A 57 8.56 8.89 5.66
N GLU A 58 8.08 7.98 6.47
CA GLU A 58 8.17 6.54 6.25
C GLU A 58 6.77 5.94 6.25
N ALA A 59 6.52 4.99 5.35
CA ALA A 59 5.18 4.46 5.16
C ALA A 59 4.69 3.66 6.37
N HIS A 60 3.54 4.04 6.87
CA HIS A 60 2.80 3.32 7.89
C HIS A 60 1.43 2.96 7.33
N TYR A 61 1.00 1.74 7.56
CA TYR A 61 -0.30 1.23 7.12
C TYR A 61 -1.08 0.72 8.33
N TRP A 62 -2.35 0.44 8.12
CA TRP A 62 -3.15 -0.30 9.07
C TRP A 62 -3.26 -1.74 8.61
N SER A 63 -2.81 -2.68 9.42
CA SER A 63 -2.99 -4.10 9.15
C SER A 63 -4.40 -4.51 9.59
N ARG A 64 -5.25 -4.87 8.63
CA ARG A 64 -6.63 -5.29 8.90
C ARG A 64 -6.69 -6.63 9.62
N SER A 65 -5.78 -7.53 9.31
CA SER A 65 -5.74 -8.87 9.90
C SER A 65 -5.22 -8.85 11.34
N ARG A 66 -4.19 -8.06 11.61
CA ARG A 66 -3.60 -7.95 12.95
C ARG A 66 -4.21 -6.84 13.80
N LYS A 67 -5.01 -5.97 13.18
CA LYS A 67 -5.65 -4.81 13.85
C LYS A 67 -4.66 -3.93 14.59
N GLU A 68 -3.58 -3.57 13.90
CA GLU A 68 -2.53 -2.71 14.42
C GLU A 68 -1.89 -1.88 13.33
N ILE A 69 -1.19 -0.82 13.72
CA ILE A 69 -0.38 -0.03 12.80
C ILE A 69 0.85 -0.84 12.40
N TRP A 70 1.11 -0.85 11.11
CA TRP A 70 2.21 -1.56 10.51
C TRP A 70 3.19 -0.57 9.87
N HIS A 71 4.36 -0.41 10.49
CA HIS A 71 5.46 0.35 9.93
C HIS A 71 6.16 -0.50 8.88
N LYS A 72 5.96 -0.16 7.62
CA LYS A 72 6.50 -0.95 6.50
C LYS A 72 8.01 -1.00 6.55
N GLY A 73 8.55 -2.21 6.59
CA GLY A 73 10.00 -2.44 6.62
C GLY A 73 10.61 -2.58 8.01
N LYS A 74 9.85 -2.39 9.08
CA LYS A 74 10.36 -2.53 10.44
C LYS A 74 10.95 -3.92 10.69
N THR A 75 10.31 -4.97 10.18
CA THR A 75 10.79 -6.35 10.32
C THR A 75 11.68 -6.78 9.15
N SER A 76 11.25 -6.51 7.92
CA SER A 76 11.96 -6.96 6.72
C SER A 76 13.19 -6.13 6.36
N GLY A 77 13.29 -4.91 6.86
CA GLY A 77 14.32 -3.96 6.48
C GLY A 77 13.99 -3.18 5.20
N PHE A 78 12.90 -3.52 4.51
CA PHE A 78 12.51 -2.86 3.26
C PHE A 78 11.58 -1.67 3.52
N VAL A 79 12.13 -0.63 4.15
CA VAL A 79 11.42 0.58 4.49
C VAL A 79 11.01 1.32 3.21
N GLN A 80 9.85 1.94 3.24
CA GLN A 80 9.37 2.79 2.15
C GLN A 80 9.53 4.25 2.57
N ILE A 81 10.48 4.94 1.95
CA ILE A 81 10.72 6.37 2.20
C ILE A 81 9.77 7.17 1.33
N VAL A 82 8.89 7.93 1.97
CA VAL A 82 7.87 8.69 1.26
C VAL A 82 8.47 9.92 0.61
N LYS A 83 8.29 10.03 -0.71
CA LYS A 83 8.72 11.19 -1.50
C LYS A 83 7.56 12.13 -1.78
N GLU A 84 6.38 11.60 -1.96
CA GLU A 84 5.18 12.39 -2.22
C GLU A 84 3.94 11.65 -1.73
N LEU A 85 3.00 12.40 -1.20
CA LEU A 85 1.65 11.92 -0.89
C LEU A 85 0.66 12.77 -1.68
N ARG A 86 -0.25 12.11 -2.37
CA ARG A 86 -1.39 12.75 -3.02
C ARG A 86 -2.67 12.13 -2.52
N ILE A 87 -3.74 12.91 -2.61
CA ILE A 87 -5.09 12.43 -2.30
C ILE A 87 -5.96 12.77 -3.51
N ASP A 88 -6.96 11.94 -3.80
CA ASP A 88 -7.80 12.19 -4.96
C ASP A 88 -8.83 13.31 -4.70
N ASP A 89 -9.66 13.60 -5.70
CA ASP A 89 -10.54 14.77 -5.69
C ASP A 89 -11.51 14.81 -4.51
N ASP A 90 -12.12 13.68 -4.19
CA ASP A 90 -13.04 13.60 -3.06
C ASP A 90 -12.37 13.16 -1.74
N GLN A 91 -11.05 13.06 -1.76
CA GLN A 91 -10.21 12.75 -0.61
C GLN A 91 -10.54 11.41 0.06
N ASP A 92 -10.82 10.38 -0.74
CA ASP A 92 -11.12 9.04 -0.24
C ASP A 92 -10.08 7.98 -0.63
N THR A 93 -9.03 8.37 -1.35
CA THR A 93 -7.94 7.47 -1.75
C THR A 93 -6.61 8.22 -1.74
N VAL A 94 -5.60 7.62 -1.10
CA VAL A 94 -4.25 8.17 -1.04
C VAL A 94 -3.36 7.51 -2.07
N TRP A 95 -2.56 8.30 -2.76
CA TRP A 95 -1.47 7.82 -3.60
C TRP A 95 -0.14 8.20 -2.94
N MET A 96 0.67 7.20 -2.63
CA MET A 96 1.96 7.37 -1.99
C MET A 96 3.09 6.97 -2.93
N SER A 97 3.97 7.92 -3.21
CA SER A 97 5.17 7.68 -4.01
C SER A 97 6.36 7.49 -3.09
N VAL A 98 7.04 6.36 -3.19
CA VAL A 98 8.10 5.98 -2.26
C VAL A 98 9.39 5.56 -2.95
N ASP A 99 10.50 5.74 -2.23
CA ASP A 99 11.78 5.18 -2.60
C ASP A 99 12.03 3.91 -1.77
N ILE A 100 12.21 2.80 -2.43
CA ILE A 100 12.56 1.51 -1.81
C ILE A 100 13.92 1.00 -2.28
N GLY A 101 14.64 1.81 -3.07
CA GLY A 101 15.91 1.39 -3.66
C GLY A 101 15.72 0.13 -4.50
N LYS A 102 16.57 -0.88 -4.25
CA LYS A 102 16.47 -2.20 -4.89
C LYS A 102 15.63 -3.20 -4.07
N GLY A 103 14.91 -2.71 -3.08
CA GLY A 103 14.12 -3.54 -2.18
C GLY A 103 12.83 -4.07 -2.78
N SER A 104 12.01 -4.61 -1.91
CA SER A 104 10.74 -5.25 -2.23
C SER A 104 9.63 -4.67 -1.38
N SER A 105 8.44 -4.55 -1.96
CA SER A 105 7.21 -4.21 -1.22
C SER A 105 6.35 -5.42 -0.92
N CYS A 106 6.60 -6.53 -1.57
CA CYS A 106 5.82 -7.76 -1.42
C CYS A 106 6.42 -8.68 -0.37
N HIS A 107 5.60 -9.15 0.58
CA HIS A 107 6.06 -10.09 1.60
C HIS A 107 6.41 -11.48 1.02
N VAL A 108 5.94 -11.80 -0.18
CA VAL A 108 6.31 -13.02 -0.90
C VAL A 108 7.73 -12.94 -1.47
N GLY A 109 8.30 -11.75 -1.57
CA GLY A 109 9.66 -11.53 -2.01
C GLY A 109 9.81 -10.82 -3.36
N TYR A 110 8.74 -10.67 -4.11
CA TYR A 110 8.77 -9.90 -5.36
C TYR A 110 8.85 -8.40 -5.06
N ARG A 111 9.37 -7.64 -6.01
CA ARG A 111 9.46 -6.19 -5.86
C ARG A 111 8.08 -5.56 -5.72
N SER A 112 7.15 -5.91 -6.60
CA SER A 112 5.76 -5.47 -6.56
C SER A 112 4.84 -6.59 -6.06
N CYS A 113 3.82 -6.21 -5.31
CA CYS A 113 2.72 -7.13 -4.98
C CYS A 113 1.92 -7.51 -6.22
N PHE A 114 2.00 -6.71 -7.28
CA PHE A 114 1.31 -6.94 -8.56
C PHE A 114 2.21 -7.69 -9.54
N TYR A 115 2.79 -8.79 -9.11
CA TYR A 115 3.75 -9.57 -9.89
C TYR A 115 3.10 -10.55 -10.87
N ARG A 116 1.77 -10.65 -10.89
CA ARG A 116 1.02 -11.50 -11.81
C ARG A 116 -0.02 -10.67 -12.54
N SER A 117 -0.27 -11.02 -13.80
CA SER A 117 -1.31 -10.40 -14.59
C SER A 117 -2.44 -11.37 -14.89
N ILE A 118 -3.63 -10.83 -15.10
CA ILE A 118 -4.82 -11.56 -15.46
C ILE A 118 -4.97 -11.42 -16.98
N PRO A 119 -5.01 -12.54 -17.74
CA PRO A 119 -5.21 -12.46 -19.18
C PRO A 119 -6.60 -11.91 -19.48
N LEU A 120 -6.66 -11.07 -20.53
CA LEU A 120 -7.92 -10.50 -21.00
C LEU A 120 -8.47 -11.36 -22.13
N GLY A 121 -9.78 -11.47 -22.21
CA GLY A 121 -10.48 -12.21 -23.23
C GLY A 121 -11.63 -13.04 -22.69
N LYS A 122 -12.07 -14.02 -23.48
CA LYS A 122 -13.19 -14.89 -23.14
C LYS A 122 -12.82 -15.81 -21.98
N ILE A 123 -13.68 -15.87 -20.98
CA ILE A 123 -13.57 -16.85 -19.89
C ILE A 123 -14.38 -18.09 -20.28
N GLU A 124 -13.73 -19.25 -20.30
CA GLU A 124 -14.38 -20.53 -20.59
C GLU A 124 -15.01 -21.13 -19.33
N ASN A 125 -16.28 -21.52 -19.45
CA ASN A 125 -17.00 -22.13 -18.34
C ASN A 125 -16.33 -23.46 -17.93
N GLY A 126 -16.25 -23.69 -16.61
CA GLY A 126 -15.69 -24.92 -16.06
C GLY A 126 -14.16 -24.99 -16.07
N ARG A 127 -13.48 -23.93 -16.49
CA ARG A 127 -12.02 -23.85 -16.45
C ARG A 127 -11.56 -22.74 -15.54
N ASN A 128 -10.46 -22.96 -14.83
CA ASN A 128 -9.81 -21.92 -14.05
C ASN A 128 -9.05 -20.95 -14.95
N VAL A 129 -9.04 -19.68 -14.57
CA VAL A 129 -8.25 -18.68 -15.27
C VAL A 129 -6.81 -18.75 -14.74
N GLU A 130 -5.86 -18.97 -15.64
CA GLU A 130 -4.44 -18.99 -15.28
C GLU A 130 -3.86 -17.58 -15.42
N MET A 131 -3.08 -17.16 -14.42
CA MET A 131 -2.40 -15.88 -14.43
C MET A 131 -1.00 -16.00 -15.01
N ASN A 132 -0.46 -14.91 -15.52
CA ASN A 132 0.91 -14.84 -16.00
C ASN A 132 1.79 -14.16 -14.95
N PHE A 133 3.01 -14.66 -14.75
CA PHE A 133 4.00 -14.02 -13.89
C PHE A 133 4.75 -12.95 -14.67
N GLU A 134 4.63 -11.70 -14.22
CA GLU A 134 5.34 -10.55 -14.80
C GLU A 134 6.71 -10.34 -14.13
N GLU A 135 6.83 -10.67 -12.84
CA GLU A 135 8.11 -10.79 -12.16
C GLU A 135 8.40 -12.27 -11.93
N LYS A 136 9.55 -12.72 -12.37
CA LYS A 136 9.95 -14.15 -12.27
C LYS A 136 10.94 -14.43 -11.17
N GLU A 137 11.62 -13.40 -10.68
CA GLU A 137 12.65 -13.51 -9.65
C GLU A 137 12.26 -12.73 -8.41
N LYS A 138 12.40 -13.38 -7.26
CA LYS A 138 12.21 -12.73 -5.97
C LYS A 138 13.41 -11.89 -5.61
N LYS A 139 13.19 -10.78 -4.91
CA LYS A 139 14.27 -9.91 -4.41
C LYS A 139 14.84 -10.41 -3.08
N PHE A 140 14.09 -11.24 -2.36
CA PHE A 140 14.55 -11.90 -1.15
C PHE A 140 13.78 -13.21 -0.94
N ASP A 141 14.32 -14.08 -0.06
CA ASP A 141 13.65 -15.29 0.38
C ASP A 141 12.82 -14.97 1.63
N PRO A 142 11.47 -15.07 1.56
CA PRO A 142 10.62 -14.78 2.71
C PRO A 142 10.90 -15.66 3.93
N GLU A 143 11.29 -16.92 3.71
CA GLU A 143 11.59 -17.84 4.81
C GLU A 143 12.81 -17.36 5.61
N GLU A 144 13.82 -16.79 4.95
CA GLU A 144 14.98 -16.24 5.63
C GLU A 144 14.68 -14.94 6.36
N VAL A 145 13.98 -14.00 5.68
CA VAL A 145 13.70 -12.67 6.22
C VAL A 145 12.73 -12.73 7.40
N TYR A 146 11.70 -13.57 7.29
CA TYR A 146 10.64 -13.65 8.31
C TYR A 146 10.77 -14.87 9.21
N LYS A 147 11.90 -15.55 9.20
CA LYS A 147 12.13 -16.72 10.05
C LYS A 147 11.90 -16.40 11.52
N GLY A 148 11.00 -17.17 12.16
CA GLY A 148 10.61 -16.93 13.54
C GLY A 148 9.71 -15.72 13.76
N CYS A 149 9.28 -15.05 12.71
CA CYS A 149 8.40 -13.89 12.78
C CYS A 149 6.95 -14.31 12.53
N LEU A 150 6.06 -13.95 13.45
CA LEU A 150 4.63 -14.22 13.31
C LEU A 150 3.97 -13.42 12.20
N LEU A 151 4.65 -12.38 11.69
CA LEU A 151 4.13 -11.53 10.63
C LEU A 151 4.22 -12.17 9.26
N TYR A 152 5.01 -13.22 9.10
CA TYR A 152 5.24 -13.86 7.80
C TYR A 152 3.95 -14.32 7.11
N THR A 153 3.03 -14.93 7.87
CA THR A 153 1.78 -15.44 7.33
C THR A 153 0.64 -14.43 7.39
N SER A 154 0.88 -13.27 7.95
CA SER A 154 -0.14 -12.25 8.10
C SER A 154 -0.35 -11.50 6.80
N ASP A 155 -1.59 -11.15 6.49
CA ASP A 155 -1.90 -10.22 5.44
C ASP A 155 -1.28 -8.87 5.78
N ALA A 156 -0.45 -8.37 4.88
CA ALA A 156 0.25 -7.13 5.09
C ALA A 156 -0.64 -5.90 4.92
N ALA A 157 -1.76 -6.04 4.28
CA ALA A 157 -2.62 -4.87 4.01
C ALA A 157 -4.05 -5.03 4.56
#